data_dbabcd8b39a53c3f6dd590096c70bf69
#
_entry.id   dbabcd8b39a53c3f6dd590096c70bf69
#
_cell.length_a   1.000
_cell.length_b   1.000
_cell.length_c   1.000
_cell.angle_alpha   90.00
_cell.angle_beta   90.00
_cell.angle_gamma   90.00
#
_symmetry.space_group_name_H-M   'P 1'
#
loop_
_entity.id
_entity.type
_entity.pdbx_description
1 polymer ?
#
loop_
_entity_poly.entity_id
_entity_poly.type
_entity_poly.pdbx_seq_one_letter_code
_entity_poly.pdbx_strand_id
1 'polypeptide(L)'
;MKRKFLLVLLLMIVALSIGVSASARSNADRAGAEGEVKSYVVVMEGLPIAAYDGSVDGYEATKPGKGGKVNPNSAHVRKYEKFLEDNQKASLAEADVDQSAMIHSYKYGMNGYSAILTEAEVKAIEKQEGVSLVMDDIMRQPDTDSSPAFLGLTDPGGAYLRGLTGEGVVVGIIDSGIWPEHPSFADDGTFAPPPVVLDDSRPTCEFGNSAHNENDAPFECNNKLIGARQMLDTYRAVIGALPAEYDSARDDNGHGTHTASTAAGNAGVAAGMFGIPRGTVSGIAPRAHVIAYKGLGDLGGFTSDLAASVEQAVIDGVDVINYSIGGGAGGPGADEIEFLFAAAAGVDVATSAGNSGPNPATLGNPGTMPWMTTVGANTQSRYFEGVVHLGNGASYSGASITAGLAEAPLVDAEFHGGDLCIPGTLDAGVAGKVVLCRRGAIARAAKSQAVFEAGGVGTVMYNNSDVDNLYTDNHATPAVHIDNTPGLAIK
;
A
#
# COMPACT_ATOMS: atom_id res chain seq x y z
N MET A 1 -35.27 -4.74 30.04
CA MET A 1 -33.83 -4.86 29.79
C MET A 1 -33.30 -4.23 28.49
N LYS A 2 -34.13 -3.79 27.53
CA LYS A 2 -33.69 -3.22 26.24
C LYS A 2 -33.43 -1.69 26.22
N ARG A 3 -33.80 -0.94 27.27
CA ARG A 3 -33.64 0.52 27.34
C ARG A 3 -32.35 1.00 28.03
N LYS A 4 -31.64 0.14 28.74
CA LYS A 4 -30.36 0.48 29.41
C LYS A 4 -29.13 0.25 28.53
N PHE A 5 -29.23 -0.54 27.48
CA PHE A 5 -28.13 -0.79 26.53
C PHE A 5 -27.93 0.32 25.51
N LEU A 6 -29.00 1.09 25.20
CA LEU A 6 -28.90 2.19 24.24
C LEU A 6 -28.26 3.45 24.81
N LEU A 7 -28.30 3.62 26.16
CA LEU A 7 -27.71 4.80 26.83
C LEU A 7 -26.20 4.66 27.04
N VAL A 8 -25.68 3.44 27.11
CA VAL A 8 -24.24 3.17 27.26
C VAL A 8 -23.52 3.28 25.91
N LEU A 9 -24.20 2.94 24.80
CA LEU A 9 -23.63 3.10 23.45
C LEU A 9 -23.56 4.56 23.01
N LEU A 10 -24.50 5.41 23.47
CA LEU A 10 -24.49 6.85 23.18
C LEU A 10 -23.42 7.62 23.97
N LEU A 11 -23.03 7.12 25.15
CA LEU A 11 -21.97 7.73 25.98
C LEU A 11 -20.55 7.33 25.54
N MET A 12 -20.36 6.22 24.79
CA MET A 12 -19.06 5.85 24.24
C MET A 12 -18.73 6.57 22.93
N ILE A 13 -19.73 7.07 22.19
CA ILE A 13 -19.48 7.86 20.96
C ILE A 13 -19.08 9.31 21.27
N VAL A 14 -19.41 9.83 22.45
CA VAL A 14 -19.01 11.20 22.88
C VAL A 14 -17.62 11.26 23.51
N ALA A 15 -17.00 10.11 23.88
CA ALA A 15 -15.70 10.09 24.54
C ALA A 15 -14.50 9.92 23.57
N LEU A 16 -14.71 9.77 22.26
CA LEU A 16 -13.63 9.60 21.26
C LEU A 16 -13.29 10.87 20.46
N SER A 17 -13.82 12.04 20.87
CA SER A 17 -13.57 13.30 20.18
C SER A 17 -12.71 14.31 20.97
N ILE A 18 -11.95 13.86 21.95
CA ILE A 18 -11.06 14.75 22.72
C ILE A 18 -9.61 14.30 22.52
N GLY A 19 -9.00 14.76 21.44
CA GLY A 19 -7.59 14.51 21.16
C GLY A 19 -7.03 15.34 20.02
N VAL A 20 -7.47 16.61 19.85
CA VAL A 20 -6.81 17.55 18.92
C VAL A 20 -6.40 18.80 19.67
N SER A 21 -5.09 18.99 19.69
CA SER A 21 -4.34 19.98 20.47
C SER A 21 -4.57 21.44 20.07
N ALA A 22 -4.39 22.33 20.99
CA ALA A 22 -4.00 23.76 20.95
C ALA A 22 -4.55 24.73 19.86
N SER A 23 -4.81 24.30 18.60
CA SER A 23 -5.47 25.14 17.58
C SER A 23 -7.00 25.14 17.69
N ALA A 24 -7.58 24.21 18.42
CA ALA A 24 -9.02 24.04 18.55
C ALA A 24 -9.70 25.10 19.47
N ARG A 25 -8.94 25.87 20.22
CA ARG A 25 -9.54 26.85 21.16
C ARG A 25 -10.15 28.08 20.45
N SER A 26 -9.57 28.54 19.34
CA SER A 26 -10.13 29.65 18.56
C SER A 26 -11.35 29.25 17.70
N ASN A 27 -11.40 27.99 17.27
CA ASN A 27 -12.52 27.47 16.47
C ASN A 27 -13.71 27.01 17.35
N ALA A 28 -13.47 26.61 18.60
CA ALA A 28 -14.55 26.26 19.54
C ALA A 28 -15.41 27.47 19.96
N ASP A 29 -14.81 28.66 19.96
CA ASP A 29 -15.56 29.92 20.26
C ASP A 29 -16.46 30.35 19.08
N ARG A 30 -16.15 29.98 17.82
CA ARG A 30 -16.97 30.20 16.63
C ARG A 30 -18.13 29.20 16.53
N ALA A 31 -17.93 27.95 16.88
CA ALA A 31 -18.94 26.88 16.83
C ALA A 31 -20.13 27.15 17.82
N GLY A 32 -19.96 27.99 18.80
CA GLY A 32 -20.99 28.30 19.79
C GLY A 32 -22.07 29.30 19.33
N ALA A 33 -21.87 30.00 18.21
CA ALA A 33 -22.74 31.10 17.78
C ALA A 33 -23.49 30.85 16.47
N GLU A 34 -22.98 30.04 15.51
CA GLU A 34 -23.52 30.03 14.13
C GLU A 34 -23.54 28.65 13.42
N GLY A 35 -23.38 27.52 14.09
CA GLY A 35 -23.49 26.16 13.46
C GLY A 35 -22.20 25.37 13.43
N GLU A 36 -22.28 24.13 12.93
CA GLU A 36 -21.13 23.24 12.77
C GLU A 36 -20.14 23.81 11.75
N VAL A 37 -18.85 23.89 12.11
CA VAL A 37 -17.76 24.31 11.22
C VAL A 37 -17.03 23.10 10.64
N LYS A 38 -16.68 23.18 9.35
CA LYS A 38 -15.92 22.16 8.61
C LYS A 38 -14.82 22.81 7.79
N SER A 39 -13.86 22.02 7.35
CA SER A 39 -12.87 22.49 6.38
C SER A 39 -13.45 22.44 4.97
N TYR A 40 -13.17 23.49 4.19
CA TYR A 40 -13.54 23.60 2.79
C TYR A 40 -12.37 24.09 1.96
N VAL A 41 -12.33 23.70 0.69
CA VAL A 41 -11.38 24.22 -0.30
C VAL A 41 -12.14 25.13 -1.26
N VAL A 42 -11.70 26.38 -1.36
CA VAL A 42 -12.24 27.40 -2.26
C VAL A 42 -11.29 27.56 -3.44
N VAL A 43 -11.78 27.27 -4.64
CA VAL A 43 -11.08 27.51 -5.90
C VAL A 43 -11.53 28.85 -6.46
N MET A 44 -10.58 29.74 -6.70
CA MET A 44 -10.83 31.05 -7.24
C MET A 44 -10.61 31.11 -8.75
N GLU A 45 -11.29 32.01 -9.42
CA GLU A 45 -11.03 32.35 -10.80
C GLU A 45 -9.62 32.94 -10.97
N GLY A 46 -9.14 32.94 -12.20
CA GLY A 46 -7.80 33.41 -12.53
C GLY A 46 -6.74 32.28 -12.46
N LEU A 47 -5.76 32.41 -13.33
CA LEU A 47 -4.75 31.38 -13.52
C LEU A 47 -3.74 31.38 -12.34
N PRO A 48 -3.31 30.18 -11.88
CA PRO A 48 -2.22 30.06 -10.91
C PRO A 48 -0.88 30.44 -11.55
N ILE A 49 0.12 30.69 -10.72
CA ILE A 49 1.46 31.14 -11.14
C ILE A 49 2.06 30.26 -12.24
N ALA A 50 1.90 28.94 -12.16
CA ALA A 50 2.46 28.01 -13.14
C ALA A 50 1.81 28.10 -14.53
N ALA A 51 0.62 28.69 -14.64
CA ALA A 51 -0.15 28.80 -15.88
C ALA A 51 -0.41 30.25 -16.33
N TYR A 52 -0.08 31.24 -15.50
CA TYR A 52 -0.45 32.62 -15.74
C TYR A 52 0.29 33.24 -16.93
N ASP A 53 -0.47 33.74 -17.88
CA ASP A 53 -0.04 34.21 -19.20
C ASP A 53 0.11 35.74 -19.34
N GLY A 54 -0.12 36.49 -18.25
CA GLY A 54 -0.04 37.94 -18.26
C GLY A 54 -1.39 38.64 -18.59
N SER A 55 -2.52 37.97 -18.47
CA SER A 55 -3.85 38.47 -18.83
C SER A 55 -4.39 39.57 -17.91
N VAL A 56 -3.78 39.79 -16.74
CA VAL A 56 -4.20 40.86 -15.81
C VAL A 56 -3.31 42.09 -15.99
N ASP A 57 -3.92 43.25 -16.19
CA ASP A 57 -3.21 44.53 -16.38
C ASP A 57 -2.23 44.81 -15.22
N GLY A 58 -0.99 45.16 -15.60
CA GLY A 58 0.08 45.46 -14.65
C GLY A 58 0.82 44.25 -14.06
N TYR A 59 0.46 43.00 -14.46
CA TYR A 59 1.19 41.78 -14.04
C TYR A 59 1.75 41.09 -15.25
N GLU A 60 3.07 40.83 -15.21
CA GLU A 60 3.78 40.07 -16.26
C GLU A 60 3.46 38.59 -16.14
N ALA A 61 3.51 37.86 -17.27
CA ALA A 61 3.34 36.42 -17.30
C ALA A 61 4.35 35.70 -16.40
N THR A 62 3.87 34.70 -15.64
CA THR A 62 4.70 33.90 -14.74
C THR A 62 4.89 32.47 -15.24
N LYS A 63 4.07 32.06 -16.23
CA LYS A 63 4.18 30.75 -16.86
C LYS A 63 5.57 30.55 -17.47
N PRO A 64 6.27 29.44 -17.10
CA PRO A 64 7.60 29.18 -17.65
C PRO A 64 7.54 28.82 -19.13
N GLY A 65 8.60 29.12 -19.88
CA GLY A 65 8.77 28.66 -21.26
C GLY A 65 8.86 27.12 -21.33
N LYS A 66 8.75 26.57 -22.55
CA LYS A 66 8.79 25.12 -22.78
C LYS A 66 10.03 24.47 -22.13
N GLY A 67 9.81 23.53 -21.24
CA GLY A 67 10.85 22.84 -20.48
C GLY A 67 11.48 23.64 -19.34
N GLY A 68 10.99 24.87 -19.08
CA GLY A 68 11.41 25.71 -17.96
C GLY A 68 10.66 25.39 -16.66
N LYS A 69 11.17 25.98 -15.56
CA LYS A 69 10.51 25.95 -14.24
C LYS A 69 10.18 27.38 -13.81
N VAL A 70 9.14 27.53 -13.00
CA VAL A 70 8.82 28.80 -12.35
C VAL A 70 9.96 29.17 -11.40
N ASN A 71 10.44 30.43 -11.49
CA ASN A 71 11.40 30.96 -10.51
C ASN A 71 10.63 31.75 -9.43
N PRO A 72 10.41 31.16 -8.23
CA PRO A 72 9.64 31.80 -7.17
C PRO A 72 10.30 33.07 -6.62
N ASN A 73 11.58 33.28 -6.90
CA ASN A 73 12.35 34.46 -6.44
C ASN A 73 12.33 35.64 -7.40
N SER A 74 11.73 35.49 -8.59
CA SER A 74 11.65 36.60 -9.54
C SER A 74 10.62 37.65 -9.09
N ALA A 75 10.90 38.92 -9.39
CA ALA A 75 10.07 40.03 -8.91
C ALA A 75 8.62 39.98 -9.45
N HIS A 76 8.45 39.59 -10.73
CA HIS A 76 7.12 39.47 -11.33
C HIS A 76 6.32 38.30 -10.75
N VAL A 77 6.96 37.17 -10.42
CA VAL A 77 6.29 36.03 -9.77
C VAL A 77 5.83 36.44 -8.38
N ARG A 78 6.69 37.06 -7.55
CA ARG A 78 6.30 37.53 -6.21
C ARG A 78 5.20 38.59 -6.24
N LYS A 79 5.20 39.45 -7.27
CA LYS A 79 4.15 40.46 -7.45
C LYS A 79 2.80 39.81 -7.73
N TYR A 80 2.77 38.82 -8.63
CA TYR A 80 1.55 38.07 -8.95
C TYR A 80 1.11 37.15 -7.81
N GLU A 81 2.05 36.50 -7.12
CA GLU A 81 1.77 35.70 -5.92
C GLU A 81 1.04 36.53 -4.86
N LYS A 82 1.52 37.74 -4.58
CA LYS A 82 0.86 38.64 -3.65
C LYS A 82 -0.56 39.06 -4.12
N PHE A 83 -0.74 39.28 -5.40
CA PHE A 83 -2.06 39.58 -5.98
C PHE A 83 -3.05 38.44 -5.73
N LEU A 84 -2.67 37.20 -5.96
CA LEU A 84 -3.52 36.04 -5.70
C LEU A 84 -3.86 35.92 -4.21
N GLU A 85 -2.87 36.08 -3.33
CA GLU A 85 -3.08 36.04 -1.88
C GLU A 85 -4.01 37.16 -1.38
N ASP A 86 -3.86 38.39 -1.90
CA ASP A 86 -4.68 39.49 -1.54
C ASP A 86 -6.16 39.25 -1.96
N ASN A 87 -6.39 38.65 -3.13
CA ASN A 87 -7.73 38.28 -3.60
C ASN A 87 -8.35 37.17 -2.74
N GLN A 88 -7.57 36.16 -2.31
CA GLN A 88 -8.04 35.08 -1.42
C GLN A 88 -8.47 35.66 -0.06
N LYS A 89 -7.69 36.60 0.49
CA LYS A 89 -8.04 37.30 1.73
C LYS A 89 -9.26 38.19 1.58
N ALA A 90 -9.40 38.84 0.44
CA ALA A 90 -10.58 39.67 0.13
C ALA A 90 -11.86 38.82 0.05
N SER A 91 -11.79 37.62 -0.53
CA SER A 91 -12.91 36.67 -0.58
C SER A 91 -13.43 36.30 0.81
N LEU A 92 -12.53 35.97 1.76
CA LEU A 92 -12.93 35.73 3.15
C LEU A 92 -13.56 36.97 3.81
N ALA A 93 -12.96 38.15 3.62
CA ALA A 93 -13.44 39.40 4.19
C ALA A 93 -14.82 39.78 3.63
N GLU A 94 -15.09 39.51 2.34
CA GLU A 94 -16.40 39.76 1.72
C GLU A 94 -17.49 38.83 2.29
N ALA A 95 -17.13 37.64 2.74
CA ALA A 95 -18.03 36.72 3.43
C ALA A 95 -18.14 36.98 4.94
N ASP A 96 -17.54 38.07 5.45
CA ASP A 96 -17.45 38.40 6.88
C ASP A 96 -16.72 37.35 7.71
N VAL A 97 -15.76 36.64 7.07
CA VAL A 97 -14.93 35.59 7.68
C VAL A 97 -13.58 36.15 8.07
N ASP A 98 -13.15 35.88 9.30
CA ASP A 98 -11.82 36.27 9.78
C ASP A 98 -10.73 35.53 9.02
N GLN A 99 -9.65 36.25 8.65
CA GLN A 99 -8.53 35.67 7.91
C GLN A 99 -7.84 34.50 8.63
N SER A 100 -7.96 34.40 9.96
CA SER A 100 -7.45 33.27 10.73
C SER A 100 -8.18 31.95 10.45
N ALA A 101 -9.31 31.98 9.77
CA ALA A 101 -10.01 30.80 9.30
C ALA A 101 -9.27 30.13 8.12
N MET A 102 -8.44 30.87 7.38
CA MET A 102 -7.62 30.32 6.29
C MET A 102 -6.52 29.40 6.84
N ILE A 103 -6.48 28.17 6.35
CA ILE A 103 -5.46 27.19 6.71
C ILE A 103 -4.33 27.18 5.68
N HIS A 104 -4.67 27.10 4.39
CA HIS A 104 -3.72 27.13 3.29
C HIS A 104 -4.11 28.16 2.25
N SER A 105 -3.09 28.76 1.61
CA SER A 105 -3.22 29.66 0.45
C SER A 105 -2.47 29.02 -0.72
N TYR A 106 -3.19 28.63 -1.76
CA TYR A 106 -2.66 27.97 -2.96
C TYR A 106 -2.47 28.99 -4.06
N LYS A 107 -1.29 29.05 -4.69
CA LYS A 107 -0.96 30.10 -5.68
C LYS A 107 -0.22 29.56 -6.89
N TYR A 108 0.49 28.44 -6.76
CA TYR A 108 1.37 27.93 -7.81
C TYR A 108 0.70 26.93 -8.74
N GLY A 109 0.05 25.89 -8.22
CA GLY A 109 -0.63 24.86 -9.01
C GLY A 109 -2.15 25.07 -9.12
N MET A 110 -2.72 25.78 -8.16
CA MET A 110 -4.12 26.18 -8.10
C MET A 110 -4.18 27.63 -7.57
N ASN A 111 -5.21 28.40 -7.96
CA ASN A 111 -5.54 29.65 -7.30
C ASN A 111 -6.71 29.40 -6.35
N GLY A 112 -6.48 29.50 -5.06
CA GLY A 112 -7.51 29.22 -4.06
C GLY A 112 -6.95 29.11 -2.65
N TYR A 113 -7.81 28.72 -1.71
CA TYR A 113 -7.44 28.57 -0.31
C TYR A 113 -8.27 27.45 0.36
N SER A 114 -7.78 26.93 1.48
CA SER A 114 -8.63 26.16 2.39
C SER A 114 -8.92 26.94 3.66
N ALA A 115 -10.13 26.78 4.19
CA ALA A 115 -10.56 27.48 5.39
C ALA A 115 -11.57 26.67 6.22
N ILE A 116 -11.62 26.95 7.52
CA ILE A 116 -12.64 26.41 8.43
C ILE A 116 -13.87 27.32 8.37
N LEU A 117 -14.96 26.81 7.82
CA LEU A 117 -16.15 27.60 7.51
C LEU A 117 -17.42 26.92 8.04
N THR A 118 -18.45 27.74 8.29
CA THR A 118 -19.83 27.28 8.47
C THR A 118 -20.53 27.14 7.12
N GLU A 119 -21.62 26.39 7.04
CA GLU A 119 -22.43 26.30 5.81
C GLU A 119 -22.96 27.67 5.32
N ALA A 120 -23.19 28.62 6.23
CA ALA A 120 -23.66 29.97 5.87
C ALA A 120 -22.54 30.76 5.18
N GLU A 121 -21.32 30.69 5.69
CA GLU A 121 -20.12 31.31 5.11
C GLU A 121 -19.79 30.67 3.74
N VAL A 122 -19.90 29.37 3.60
CA VAL A 122 -19.75 28.67 2.31
C VAL A 122 -20.74 29.23 1.28
N LYS A 123 -22.02 29.31 1.61
CA LYS A 123 -23.04 29.85 0.71
C LYS A 123 -22.85 31.35 0.37
N ALA A 124 -22.16 32.08 1.22
CA ALA A 124 -21.78 33.47 0.93
C ALA A 124 -20.60 33.51 -0.04
N ILE A 125 -19.59 32.66 0.16
CA ILE A 125 -18.41 32.57 -0.69
C ILE A 125 -18.77 32.06 -2.09
N GLU A 126 -19.60 31.01 -2.21
CA GLU A 126 -20.05 30.48 -3.50
C GLU A 126 -20.72 31.49 -4.43
N LYS A 127 -21.25 32.58 -3.88
CA LYS A 127 -21.95 33.64 -4.63
C LYS A 127 -21.03 34.78 -5.08
N GLN A 128 -19.80 34.79 -4.63
CA GLN A 128 -18.86 35.87 -4.95
C GLN A 128 -18.41 35.79 -6.41
N GLU A 129 -18.33 36.90 -7.05
CA GLU A 129 -17.65 37.06 -8.32
C GLU A 129 -16.15 36.79 -8.10
N GLY A 130 -15.56 35.89 -8.87
CA GLY A 130 -14.16 35.45 -8.69
C GLY A 130 -13.97 34.15 -7.92
N VAL A 131 -15.04 33.50 -7.46
CA VAL A 131 -15.01 32.12 -6.90
C VAL A 131 -15.54 31.16 -7.96
N SER A 132 -14.72 30.18 -8.35
CA SER A 132 -15.09 29.16 -9.33
C SER A 132 -15.82 27.98 -8.71
N LEU A 133 -15.39 27.54 -7.52
CA LEU A 133 -15.91 26.33 -6.88
C LEU A 133 -15.56 26.33 -5.38
N VAL A 134 -16.50 25.87 -4.55
CA VAL A 134 -16.24 25.50 -3.16
C VAL A 134 -16.47 24.00 -3.02
N MET A 135 -15.51 23.30 -2.42
CA MET A 135 -15.54 21.86 -2.22
C MET A 135 -15.42 21.54 -0.73
N ASP A 136 -16.08 20.46 -0.29
CA ASP A 136 -15.77 19.86 1.00
C ASP A 136 -14.29 19.44 1.01
N ASP A 137 -13.59 19.81 2.07
CA ASP A 137 -12.25 19.28 2.34
C ASP A 137 -12.41 17.90 2.99
N ILE A 138 -12.33 16.86 2.17
CA ILE A 138 -12.57 15.50 2.58
C ILE A 138 -11.28 14.88 3.11
N MET A 139 -11.37 14.26 4.28
CA MET A 139 -10.28 13.48 4.83
C MET A 139 -10.02 12.26 3.93
N ARG A 140 -8.89 12.26 3.23
CA ARG A 140 -8.42 11.10 2.46
C ARG A 140 -7.73 10.14 3.41
N GLN A 141 -8.15 8.87 3.37
CA GLN A 141 -7.40 7.77 3.96
C GLN A 141 -6.41 7.25 2.92
N PRO A 142 -5.18 6.88 3.28
CA PRO A 142 -4.23 6.35 2.31
C PRO A 142 -4.71 4.99 1.82
N ASP A 143 -5.00 4.89 0.53
CA ASP A 143 -5.12 3.63 -0.21
C ASP A 143 -3.73 3.15 -0.61
N THR A 144 -3.50 1.83 -0.63
CA THR A 144 -2.17 1.25 -0.87
C THR A 144 -1.09 2.07 -0.23
N ASP A 145 -1.29 2.31 1.05
CA ASP A 145 -0.33 2.98 1.84
C ASP A 145 0.07 4.39 1.32
N SER A 146 1.30 4.78 1.53
CA SER A 146 1.83 6.08 1.15
C SER A 146 2.51 6.10 -0.22
N SER A 147 2.64 4.94 -0.90
CA SER A 147 3.39 4.81 -2.16
C SER A 147 2.87 5.72 -3.29
N PRO A 148 1.56 5.84 -3.57
CA PRO A 148 1.08 6.75 -4.60
C PRO A 148 1.40 8.22 -4.32
N ALA A 149 1.33 8.66 -3.07
CA ALA A 149 1.71 10.01 -2.67
C ALA A 149 3.23 10.21 -2.72
N PHE A 150 4.01 9.24 -2.22
CA PHE A 150 5.48 9.28 -2.28
C PHE A 150 6.00 9.37 -3.72
N LEU A 151 5.37 8.66 -4.65
CA LEU A 151 5.69 8.68 -6.07
C LEU A 151 5.14 9.93 -6.80
N GLY A 152 4.43 10.81 -6.12
CA GLY A 152 3.84 12.01 -6.72
C GLY A 152 2.66 11.72 -7.66
N LEU A 153 2.08 10.52 -7.62
CA LEU A 153 0.94 10.16 -8.49
C LEU A 153 -0.32 10.94 -8.15
N THR A 154 -0.47 11.31 -6.86
CA THR A 154 -1.59 12.10 -6.34
C THR A 154 -1.31 13.60 -6.29
N ASP A 155 -0.10 14.04 -6.63
CA ASP A 155 0.28 15.45 -6.60
C ASP A 155 -0.43 16.27 -7.71
N PRO A 156 -0.55 17.58 -7.56
CA PRO A 156 -1.03 18.46 -8.63
C PRO A 156 -0.23 18.22 -9.94
N GLY A 157 -0.92 17.71 -10.98
CA GLY A 157 -0.29 17.29 -12.23
C GLY A 157 0.25 15.85 -12.24
N GLY A 158 0.12 15.11 -11.16
CA GLY A 158 0.42 13.69 -11.08
C GLY A 158 -0.48 12.84 -11.97
N ALA A 159 -0.12 11.57 -12.15
CA ALA A 159 -0.79 10.67 -13.09
C ALA A 159 -2.29 10.52 -12.78
N TYR A 160 -2.66 10.35 -11.51
CA TYR A 160 -4.06 10.11 -11.12
C TYR A 160 -4.95 11.32 -11.37
N LEU A 161 -4.48 12.54 -11.09
CA LEU A 161 -5.25 13.77 -11.38
C LEU A 161 -5.39 14.07 -12.88
N ARG A 162 -4.60 13.38 -13.71
CA ARG A 162 -4.71 13.41 -15.18
C ARG A 162 -5.60 12.28 -15.72
N GLY A 163 -6.21 11.49 -14.85
CA GLY A 163 -7.01 10.32 -15.23
C GLY A 163 -6.18 9.13 -15.76
N LEU A 164 -4.89 9.06 -15.43
CA LEU A 164 -4.01 7.98 -15.86
C LEU A 164 -3.93 6.93 -14.75
N THR A 165 -4.85 5.98 -14.74
CA THR A 165 -4.97 4.91 -13.75
C THR A 165 -4.80 3.51 -14.32
N GLY A 166 -4.36 3.40 -15.61
CA GLY A 166 -4.04 2.15 -16.28
C GLY A 166 -5.09 1.67 -17.27
N GLU A 167 -6.07 2.51 -17.65
CA GLU A 167 -7.08 2.16 -18.63
C GLU A 167 -6.46 1.74 -19.96
N GLY A 168 -6.85 0.54 -20.44
CA GLY A 168 -6.36 -0.02 -21.71
C GLY A 168 -4.91 -0.52 -21.66
N VAL A 169 -4.27 -0.55 -20.50
CA VAL A 169 -2.95 -1.15 -20.29
C VAL A 169 -3.10 -2.59 -19.83
N VAL A 170 -2.28 -3.49 -20.36
CA VAL A 170 -2.20 -4.90 -19.97
C VAL A 170 -0.90 -5.15 -19.23
N VAL A 171 -1.00 -5.58 -17.98
CA VAL A 171 0.16 -5.90 -17.11
C VAL A 171 0.30 -7.42 -17.03
N GLY A 172 1.41 -7.95 -17.49
CA GLY A 172 1.82 -9.35 -17.30
C GLY A 172 2.56 -9.53 -15.98
N ILE A 173 2.13 -10.46 -15.15
CA ILE A 173 2.76 -10.80 -13.87
C ILE A 173 3.39 -12.18 -14.00
N ILE A 174 4.71 -12.25 -14.04
CA ILE A 174 5.44 -13.52 -14.03
C ILE A 174 5.90 -13.80 -12.61
N ASP A 175 5.28 -14.80 -11.95
CA ASP A 175 5.49 -15.04 -10.51
C ASP A 175 4.98 -16.45 -10.10
N SER A 176 4.61 -16.64 -8.82
CA SER A 176 4.08 -17.89 -8.25
C SER A 176 2.62 -18.21 -8.59
N GLY A 177 1.97 -17.40 -9.42
CA GLY A 177 0.56 -17.52 -9.78
C GLY A 177 -0.29 -16.38 -9.25
N ILE A 178 -1.62 -16.59 -9.24
CA ILE A 178 -2.59 -15.59 -8.78
C ILE A 178 -3.74 -16.25 -8.03
N TRP A 179 -4.26 -15.59 -6.96
CA TRP A 179 -5.50 -16.00 -6.28
C TRP A 179 -6.68 -15.24 -6.90
N PRO A 180 -7.41 -15.84 -7.85
CA PRO A 180 -8.32 -15.11 -8.73
C PRO A 180 -9.56 -14.58 -8.02
N GLU A 181 -10.00 -15.21 -6.91
CA GLU A 181 -11.16 -14.77 -6.11
C GLU A 181 -10.86 -13.55 -5.24
N HIS A 182 -9.61 -13.10 -5.16
CA HIS A 182 -9.26 -11.93 -4.36
C HIS A 182 -9.95 -10.68 -4.96
N PRO A 183 -10.62 -9.84 -4.14
CA PRO A 183 -11.37 -8.67 -4.63
C PRO A 183 -10.55 -7.68 -5.47
N SER A 184 -9.22 -7.68 -5.34
CA SER A 184 -8.32 -6.89 -6.20
C SER A 184 -8.40 -7.25 -7.69
N PHE A 185 -8.94 -8.43 -8.02
CA PHE A 185 -9.04 -8.94 -9.41
C PHE A 185 -10.49 -9.12 -9.87
N ALA A 186 -11.45 -8.66 -9.09
CA ALA A 186 -12.86 -8.71 -9.47
C ALA A 186 -13.14 -7.71 -10.61
N ASP A 187 -13.96 -8.12 -11.59
CA ASP A 187 -14.57 -7.20 -12.54
C ASP A 187 -15.84 -6.61 -11.89
N ASP A 188 -15.80 -5.31 -11.68
CA ASP A 188 -16.92 -4.56 -11.10
C ASP A 188 -17.97 -4.14 -12.18
N GLY A 189 -17.80 -4.61 -13.40
CA GLY A 189 -18.65 -4.27 -14.56
C GLY A 189 -18.32 -2.91 -15.19
N THR A 190 -17.27 -2.22 -14.71
CA THR A 190 -16.82 -0.92 -15.26
C THR A 190 -15.55 -1.04 -16.10
N PHE A 191 -14.93 -2.22 -16.16
CA PHE A 191 -13.79 -2.46 -17.03
C PHE A 191 -14.24 -2.56 -18.49
N ALA A 192 -13.55 -1.84 -19.36
CA ALA A 192 -13.71 -2.03 -20.80
C ALA A 192 -13.28 -3.46 -21.21
N PRO A 193 -13.76 -3.99 -22.33
CA PRO A 193 -13.19 -5.22 -22.89
C PRO A 193 -11.68 -5.06 -23.06
N PRO A 194 -10.89 -6.14 -22.84
CA PRO A 194 -9.44 -6.07 -22.97
C PRO A 194 -9.03 -5.64 -24.38
N PRO A 195 -7.95 -4.84 -24.50
CA PRO A 195 -7.48 -4.33 -25.80
C PRO A 195 -6.76 -5.39 -26.64
N VAL A 196 -6.52 -6.57 -26.08
CA VAL A 196 -5.78 -7.68 -26.70
C VAL A 196 -6.65 -8.92 -26.85
N VAL A 197 -6.30 -9.78 -27.78
CA VAL A 197 -6.84 -11.13 -27.92
C VAL A 197 -5.74 -12.10 -27.55
N LEU A 198 -5.98 -12.88 -26.49
CA LEU A 198 -4.99 -13.84 -26.01
C LEU A 198 -4.79 -14.96 -27.03
N ASP A 199 -3.55 -15.42 -27.13
CA ASP A 199 -3.20 -16.60 -27.90
C ASP A 199 -3.90 -17.85 -27.34
N ASP A 200 -4.56 -18.62 -28.21
CA ASP A 200 -5.32 -19.81 -27.87
C ASP A 200 -4.55 -21.13 -28.07
N SER A 201 -3.26 -21.04 -28.40
CA SER A 201 -2.37 -22.22 -28.48
C SER A 201 -2.16 -22.91 -27.12
N ARG A 202 -2.38 -22.18 -26.04
CA ARG A 202 -2.43 -22.65 -24.66
C ARG A 202 -3.73 -22.19 -23.97
N PRO A 203 -4.20 -22.89 -22.92
CA PRO A 203 -5.33 -22.40 -22.14
C PRO A 203 -5.09 -20.98 -21.65
N THR A 204 -6.11 -20.13 -21.77
CA THR A 204 -6.00 -18.70 -21.42
C THR A 204 -6.38 -18.39 -19.97
N CYS A 205 -7.06 -19.33 -19.29
CA CYS A 205 -7.55 -19.17 -17.93
C CYS A 205 -7.51 -20.53 -17.22
N GLU A 206 -6.35 -20.86 -16.62
CA GLU A 206 -6.05 -22.20 -16.11
C GLU A 206 -6.30 -22.27 -14.60
N PHE A 207 -7.53 -22.62 -14.23
CA PHE A 207 -7.94 -22.88 -12.85
C PHE A 207 -8.84 -24.14 -12.78
N GLY A 208 -8.93 -24.75 -11.62
CA GLY A 208 -9.89 -25.81 -11.35
C GLY A 208 -9.38 -27.21 -11.60
N ASN A 209 -8.06 -27.47 -11.49
CA ASN A 209 -7.52 -28.82 -11.51
C ASN A 209 -7.73 -29.54 -10.16
N SER A 210 -9.01 -29.70 -9.78
CA SER A 210 -9.41 -30.38 -8.52
C SER A 210 -9.03 -31.87 -8.48
N ALA A 211 -8.64 -32.46 -9.60
CA ALA A 211 -8.10 -33.82 -9.64
C ALA A 211 -6.70 -33.90 -9.03
N HIS A 212 -5.92 -32.85 -9.10
CA HIS A 212 -4.60 -32.76 -8.46
C HIS A 212 -4.71 -32.19 -7.03
N ASN A 213 -5.41 -31.08 -6.84
CA ASN A 213 -5.65 -30.46 -5.53
C ASN A 213 -7.14 -30.11 -5.39
N GLU A 214 -7.83 -30.75 -4.43
CA GLU A 214 -9.27 -30.57 -4.22
C GLU A 214 -9.69 -29.12 -3.93
N ASN A 215 -8.76 -28.28 -3.49
CA ASN A 215 -8.98 -26.86 -3.20
C ASN A 215 -8.78 -25.97 -4.43
N ASP A 216 -8.36 -26.51 -5.58
CA ASP A 216 -8.27 -25.76 -6.82
C ASP A 216 -9.67 -25.59 -7.45
N ALA A 217 -10.38 -24.57 -6.99
CA ALA A 217 -11.71 -24.25 -7.49
C ALA A 217 -11.65 -23.72 -8.94
N PRO A 218 -12.60 -24.08 -9.82
CA PRO A 218 -12.74 -23.47 -11.12
C PRO A 218 -12.98 -21.95 -11.00
N PHE A 219 -12.38 -21.19 -11.92
CA PHE A 219 -12.58 -19.76 -12.04
C PHE A 219 -12.62 -19.37 -13.52
N GLU A 220 -13.49 -18.42 -13.87
CA GLU A 220 -13.56 -17.84 -15.21
C GLU A 220 -12.90 -16.45 -15.19
N CYS A 221 -11.93 -16.23 -16.07
CA CYS A 221 -11.31 -14.93 -16.24
C CYS A 221 -12.33 -13.88 -16.66
N ASN A 222 -12.06 -12.63 -16.33
CA ASN A 222 -12.97 -11.50 -16.48
C ASN A 222 -12.24 -10.31 -17.13
N ASN A 223 -12.90 -9.15 -17.26
CA ASN A 223 -12.23 -7.98 -17.85
C ASN A 223 -11.15 -7.34 -16.97
N LYS A 224 -10.98 -7.75 -15.70
CA LYS A 224 -9.86 -7.33 -14.85
C LYS A 224 -8.72 -8.32 -14.92
N LEU A 225 -8.95 -9.56 -14.55
CA LEU A 225 -8.02 -10.68 -14.73
C LEU A 225 -8.37 -11.36 -16.04
N ILE A 226 -7.74 -10.91 -17.15
CA ILE A 226 -8.11 -11.32 -18.50
C ILE A 226 -7.49 -12.65 -18.92
N GLY A 227 -6.46 -13.11 -18.20
CA GLY A 227 -5.79 -14.38 -18.43
C GLY A 227 -4.98 -14.86 -17.24
N ALA A 228 -4.81 -16.18 -17.16
CA ALA A 228 -3.95 -16.82 -16.18
C ALA A 228 -3.41 -18.13 -16.75
N ARG A 229 -2.10 -18.30 -16.81
CA ARG A 229 -1.43 -19.43 -17.44
C ARG A 229 -0.44 -20.11 -16.49
N GLN A 230 -0.44 -21.43 -16.48
CA GLN A 230 0.63 -22.20 -15.86
C GLN A 230 1.79 -22.35 -16.85
N MET A 231 3.00 -21.95 -16.43
CA MET A 231 4.21 -21.95 -17.25
C MET A 231 5.31 -22.77 -16.58
N LEU A 232 4.99 -24.01 -16.13
CA LEU A 232 5.85 -24.87 -15.33
C LEU A 232 6.22 -26.17 -16.07
N ASP A 233 6.38 -26.14 -17.41
CA ASP A 233 6.61 -27.35 -18.20
C ASP A 233 7.91 -28.06 -17.80
N THR A 234 9.02 -27.32 -17.66
CA THR A 234 10.30 -27.87 -17.21
C THR A 234 10.24 -28.30 -15.74
N TYR A 235 9.63 -27.47 -14.88
CA TYR A 235 9.46 -27.81 -13.48
C TYR A 235 8.69 -29.11 -13.31
N ARG A 236 7.58 -29.27 -14.02
CA ARG A 236 6.80 -30.53 -14.02
C ARG A 236 7.55 -31.73 -14.58
N ALA A 237 8.37 -31.52 -15.60
CA ALA A 237 9.18 -32.59 -16.18
C ALA A 237 10.31 -33.07 -15.26
N VAL A 238 10.91 -32.17 -14.47
CA VAL A 238 12.09 -32.45 -13.64
C VAL A 238 11.73 -32.81 -12.20
N ILE A 239 10.79 -32.05 -11.62
CA ILE A 239 10.39 -32.16 -10.21
C ILE A 239 9.07 -32.91 -10.06
N GLY A 240 8.14 -32.70 -11.00
CA GLY A 240 6.76 -33.15 -10.91
C GLY A 240 5.85 -32.11 -10.23
N ALA A 241 4.55 -32.37 -10.22
CA ALA A 241 3.60 -31.60 -9.43
C ALA A 241 3.62 -32.10 -7.98
N LEU A 242 4.00 -31.25 -7.03
CA LEU A 242 4.01 -31.63 -5.62
C LEU A 242 2.56 -31.69 -5.08
N PRO A 243 2.24 -32.61 -4.14
CA PRO A 243 0.85 -32.81 -3.69
C PRO A 243 0.17 -31.58 -3.07
N ALA A 244 0.93 -30.63 -2.53
CA ALA A 244 0.40 -29.42 -1.92
C ALA A 244 0.21 -28.27 -2.92
N GLU A 245 0.88 -28.34 -4.07
CA GLU A 245 0.78 -27.32 -5.11
C GLU A 245 -0.57 -27.34 -5.82
N TYR A 246 -0.94 -26.21 -6.41
CA TYR A 246 -1.98 -26.14 -7.44
C TYR A 246 -1.34 -26.41 -8.81
N ASP A 247 -1.80 -27.46 -9.48
CA ASP A 247 -1.38 -27.76 -10.86
C ASP A 247 -2.24 -26.94 -11.85
N SER A 248 -2.17 -25.65 -11.70
CA SER A 248 -2.88 -24.61 -12.44
C SER A 248 -2.17 -23.26 -12.27
N ALA A 249 -2.75 -22.18 -12.75
CA ALA A 249 -2.23 -20.82 -12.53
C ALA A 249 -2.51 -20.27 -11.12
N ARG A 250 -3.19 -21.05 -10.26
CA ARG A 250 -3.48 -20.64 -8.88
C ARG A 250 -2.21 -20.52 -8.05
N ASP A 251 -2.17 -19.49 -7.22
CA ASP A 251 -1.01 -19.17 -6.39
C ASP A 251 -0.93 -20.09 -5.15
N ASP A 252 0.20 -20.75 -4.96
CA ASP A 252 0.49 -21.61 -3.81
C ASP A 252 1.17 -20.85 -2.68
N ASN A 253 1.83 -19.74 -3.01
CA ASN A 253 2.78 -19.04 -2.16
C ASN A 253 2.20 -17.72 -1.61
N GLY A 254 1.39 -17.03 -2.41
CA GLY A 254 0.86 -15.70 -2.15
C GLY A 254 1.73 -14.56 -2.68
N HIS A 255 2.96 -14.83 -3.11
CA HIS A 255 3.86 -13.79 -3.62
C HIS A 255 3.35 -13.20 -4.94
N GLY A 256 2.92 -14.01 -5.90
CA GLY A 256 2.37 -13.56 -7.17
C GLY A 256 1.07 -12.79 -7.02
N THR A 257 0.18 -13.22 -6.12
CA THR A 257 -1.04 -12.48 -5.78
C THR A 257 -0.71 -11.11 -5.19
N HIS A 258 0.29 -11.04 -4.31
CA HIS A 258 0.74 -9.78 -3.71
C HIS A 258 1.32 -8.82 -4.75
N THR A 259 2.23 -9.29 -5.60
CA THR A 259 2.86 -8.44 -6.63
C THR A 259 1.84 -7.99 -7.67
N ALA A 260 0.94 -8.87 -8.11
CA ALA A 260 -0.14 -8.53 -9.03
C ALA A 260 -1.10 -7.47 -8.45
N SER A 261 -1.53 -7.64 -7.19
CA SER A 261 -2.45 -6.69 -6.54
C SER A 261 -1.78 -5.36 -6.25
N THR A 262 -0.48 -5.35 -5.93
CA THR A 262 0.30 -4.11 -5.74
C THR A 262 0.46 -3.35 -7.07
N ALA A 263 0.79 -4.06 -8.15
CA ALA A 263 0.96 -3.42 -9.46
C ALA A 263 -0.36 -2.90 -10.03
N ALA A 264 -1.38 -3.75 -10.07
CA ALA A 264 -2.59 -3.52 -10.84
C ALA A 264 -3.89 -4.00 -10.16
N GLY A 265 -3.94 -4.17 -8.83
CA GLY A 265 -5.19 -4.50 -8.12
C GLY A 265 -6.21 -3.37 -8.18
N ASN A 266 -7.50 -3.69 -8.03
CA ASN A 266 -8.58 -2.70 -7.94
C ASN A 266 -8.32 -1.67 -6.84
N ALA A 267 -8.87 -0.46 -6.99
CA ALA A 267 -8.78 0.58 -5.98
C ALA A 267 -9.78 0.36 -4.84
N GLY A 268 -9.40 0.77 -3.61
CA GLY A 268 -10.30 0.81 -2.46
C GLY A 268 -10.77 -0.55 -1.96
N VAL A 269 -10.01 -1.62 -2.20
CA VAL A 269 -10.35 -2.97 -1.75
C VAL A 269 -10.18 -3.07 -0.23
N ALA A 270 -11.23 -3.46 0.47
CA ALA A 270 -11.20 -3.64 1.92
C ALA A 270 -10.11 -4.67 2.32
N ALA A 271 -9.21 -4.25 3.19
CA ALA A 271 -8.13 -5.07 3.70
C ALA A 271 -8.37 -5.44 5.17
N GLY A 272 -8.10 -6.69 5.51
CA GLY A 272 -8.19 -7.17 6.86
C GLY A 272 -7.16 -8.26 7.13
N MET A 273 -6.76 -8.38 8.39
CA MET A 273 -5.82 -9.40 8.83
C MET A 273 -6.33 -10.01 10.13
N PHE A 274 -6.46 -11.33 10.15
CA PHE A 274 -7.03 -12.06 11.30
C PHE A 274 -8.40 -11.51 11.76
N GLY A 275 -9.24 -11.10 10.78
CA GLY A 275 -10.56 -10.52 11.06
C GLY A 275 -10.55 -9.08 11.57
N ILE A 276 -9.39 -8.43 11.62
CA ILE A 276 -9.22 -7.03 12.02
C ILE A 276 -9.16 -6.18 10.75
N PRO A 277 -10.11 -5.22 10.55
CA PRO A 277 -10.03 -4.28 9.45
C PRO A 277 -8.73 -3.44 9.50
N ARG A 278 -8.08 -3.29 8.35
CA ARG A 278 -6.83 -2.52 8.19
C ARG A 278 -6.96 -1.35 7.19
N GLY A 279 -8.19 -0.97 6.86
CA GLY A 279 -8.46 0.04 5.85
C GLY A 279 -8.68 -0.56 4.48
N THR A 280 -8.24 0.12 3.45
CA THR A 280 -8.33 -0.31 2.06
C THR A 280 -6.95 -0.38 1.41
N VAL A 281 -6.82 -1.21 0.38
CA VAL A 281 -5.63 -1.30 -0.47
C VAL A 281 -6.01 -1.09 -1.93
N SER A 282 -5.07 -0.58 -2.72
CA SER A 282 -5.25 -0.36 -4.16
C SER A 282 -3.96 -0.71 -4.90
N GLY A 283 -4.05 -1.21 -6.12
CA GLY A 283 -2.90 -1.29 -7.01
C GLY A 283 -2.47 0.10 -7.50
N ILE A 284 -1.23 0.20 -7.96
CA ILE A 284 -0.69 1.45 -8.52
C ILE A 284 -1.36 1.82 -9.86
N ALA A 285 -1.71 0.81 -10.68
CA ALA A 285 -2.48 0.98 -11.91
C ALA A 285 -3.85 0.27 -11.79
N PRO A 286 -4.79 0.78 -10.96
CA PRO A 286 -5.99 0.02 -10.56
C PRO A 286 -6.95 -0.26 -11.73
N ARG A 287 -6.82 0.43 -12.85
CA ARG A 287 -7.67 0.24 -14.04
C ARG A 287 -7.01 -0.59 -15.14
N ALA A 288 -5.75 -1.04 -14.94
CA ALA A 288 -5.08 -1.93 -15.89
C ALA A 288 -5.70 -3.34 -15.85
N HIS A 289 -5.62 -4.03 -16.98
CA HIS A 289 -5.91 -5.46 -17.10
C HIS A 289 -4.72 -6.28 -16.60
N VAL A 290 -4.95 -7.48 -16.11
CA VAL A 290 -3.92 -8.37 -15.58
C VAL A 290 -3.92 -9.69 -16.33
N ILE A 291 -2.72 -10.18 -16.67
CA ILE A 291 -2.48 -11.57 -17.07
C ILE A 291 -1.44 -12.15 -16.10
N ALA A 292 -1.73 -13.29 -15.49
CA ALA A 292 -0.81 -13.99 -14.63
C ALA A 292 -0.11 -15.14 -15.36
N TYR A 293 1.19 -15.25 -15.19
CA TYR A 293 2.03 -16.35 -15.69
C TYR A 293 2.72 -17.02 -14.50
N LYS A 294 2.24 -18.19 -14.11
CA LYS A 294 2.83 -18.95 -13.02
C LYS A 294 4.10 -19.65 -13.51
N GLY A 295 5.25 -18.99 -13.33
CA GLY A 295 6.59 -19.48 -13.66
C GLY A 295 7.35 -20.07 -12.46
N LEU A 296 6.79 -19.97 -11.23
CA LEU A 296 7.37 -20.50 -10.01
C LEU A 296 6.44 -21.55 -9.39
N GLY A 297 6.99 -22.73 -9.09
CA GLY A 297 6.41 -23.67 -8.14
C GLY A 297 6.99 -23.45 -6.73
N ASP A 298 6.65 -24.32 -5.77
CA ASP A 298 7.08 -24.21 -4.37
C ASP A 298 8.61 -24.18 -4.17
N LEU A 299 9.35 -24.82 -5.05
CA LEU A 299 10.81 -24.88 -5.01
C LEU A 299 11.50 -23.83 -5.88
N GLY A 300 10.76 -22.90 -6.49
CA GLY A 300 11.26 -21.91 -7.42
C GLY A 300 10.90 -22.23 -8.88
N GLY A 301 11.56 -21.58 -9.84
CA GLY A 301 11.32 -21.75 -11.28
C GLY A 301 12.60 -21.97 -12.07
N PHE A 302 12.51 -22.78 -13.12
CA PHE A 302 13.60 -22.93 -14.08
C PHE A 302 13.63 -21.72 -15.03
N THR A 303 14.83 -21.27 -15.38
CA THR A 303 14.99 -20.13 -16.32
C THR A 303 14.35 -20.43 -17.69
N SER A 304 14.22 -21.66 -18.11
CA SER A 304 13.51 -22.07 -19.33
C SER A 304 11.99 -21.82 -19.24
N ASP A 305 11.36 -22.09 -18.08
CA ASP A 305 9.95 -21.83 -17.84
C ASP A 305 9.71 -20.32 -17.71
N LEU A 306 10.64 -19.62 -17.08
CA LEU A 306 10.59 -18.15 -16.97
C LEU A 306 10.75 -17.48 -18.33
N ALA A 307 11.68 -17.95 -19.16
CA ALA A 307 11.83 -17.49 -20.55
C ALA A 307 10.55 -17.74 -21.39
N ALA A 308 9.97 -18.94 -21.26
CA ALA A 308 8.70 -19.25 -21.93
C ALA A 308 7.53 -18.36 -21.43
N SER A 309 7.56 -17.96 -20.16
CA SER A 309 6.59 -17.00 -19.59
C SER A 309 6.74 -15.62 -20.24
N VAL A 310 7.97 -15.15 -20.45
CA VAL A 310 8.25 -13.88 -21.13
C VAL A 310 7.80 -13.93 -22.59
N GLU A 311 8.15 -14.99 -23.31
CA GLU A 311 7.72 -15.19 -24.71
C GLU A 311 6.18 -15.18 -24.80
N GLN A 312 5.50 -15.91 -23.91
CA GLN A 312 4.04 -15.96 -23.91
C GLN A 312 3.43 -14.58 -23.60
N ALA A 313 4.03 -13.80 -22.70
CA ALA A 313 3.57 -12.46 -22.38
C ALA A 313 3.67 -11.52 -23.59
N VAL A 314 4.75 -11.63 -24.38
CA VAL A 314 4.89 -10.89 -25.66
C VAL A 314 3.83 -11.32 -26.68
N ILE A 315 3.57 -12.62 -26.80
CA ILE A 315 2.54 -13.17 -27.73
C ILE A 315 1.14 -12.70 -27.30
N ASP A 316 0.82 -12.69 -26.02
CA ASP A 316 -0.46 -12.23 -25.48
C ASP A 316 -0.64 -10.71 -25.58
N GLY A 317 0.42 -9.97 -25.94
CA GLY A 317 0.36 -8.53 -26.18
C GLY A 317 0.33 -7.68 -24.93
N VAL A 318 1.05 -8.08 -23.86
CA VAL A 318 1.20 -7.23 -22.67
C VAL A 318 1.99 -5.96 -22.99
N ASP A 319 1.67 -4.87 -22.31
CA ASP A 319 2.40 -3.61 -22.41
C ASP A 319 3.58 -3.56 -21.43
N VAL A 320 3.40 -4.16 -20.25
CA VAL A 320 4.38 -4.14 -19.16
C VAL A 320 4.46 -5.51 -18.49
N ILE A 321 5.67 -5.99 -18.22
CA ILE A 321 5.92 -7.18 -17.41
C ILE A 321 6.40 -6.75 -16.02
N ASN A 322 5.75 -7.25 -14.97
CA ASN A 322 6.29 -7.26 -13.61
C ASN A 322 7.00 -8.59 -13.36
N TYR A 323 8.28 -8.52 -13.00
CA TYR A 323 9.12 -9.66 -12.71
C TYR A 323 9.81 -9.47 -11.36
N SER A 324 9.10 -9.90 -10.30
CA SER A 324 9.61 -9.79 -8.92
C SER A 324 10.39 -11.03 -8.50
N ILE A 325 11.20 -11.54 -9.40
CA ILE A 325 11.99 -12.78 -9.27
C ILE A 325 13.46 -12.41 -9.45
N GLY A 326 14.34 -13.11 -8.78
CA GLY A 326 15.78 -12.94 -8.94
C GLY A 326 16.55 -14.17 -8.45
N GLY A 327 17.75 -14.26 -8.90
CA GLY A 327 18.67 -15.34 -8.52
C GLY A 327 20.11 -14.89 -8.72
N GLY A 328 21.06 -15.66 -8.28
CA GLY A 328 22.49 -15.46 -8.21
C GLY A 328 23.20 -14.49 -9.15
N ALA A 329 24.49 -14.34 -9.02
CA ALA A 329 25.33 -13.59 -9.95
C ALA A 329 25.82 -14.54 -11.05
N GLY A 330 25.67 -14.15 -12.32
CA GLY A 330 26.12 -14.97 -13.47
C GLY A 330 26.08 -14.16 -14.77
N GLY A 331 26.37 -14.81 -15.89
CA GLY A 331 26.07 -14.28 -17.23
C GLY A 331 24.57 -14.39 -17.51
N PRO A 332 24.08 -13.77 -18.60
CA PRO A 332 22.66 -13.78 -18.93
C PRO A 332 22.12 -15.21 -19.09
N GLY A 333 21.01 -15.51 -18.40
CA GLY A 333 20.21 -16.72 -18.57
C GLY A 333 19.25 -16.63 -19.75
N ALA A 334 18.41 -17.64 -19.89
CA ALA A 334 17.42 -17.68 -20.98
C ALA A 334 16.37 -16.56 -20.85
N ASP A 335 15.89 -16.33 -19.63
CA ASP A 335 14.93 -15.30 -19.32
C ASP A 335 15.47 -13.88 -19.56
N GLU A 336 16.74 -13.61 -19.24
CA GLU A 336 17.35 -12.30 -19.51
C GLU A 336 17.53 -12.02 -21.00
N ILE A 337 17.74 -13.06 -21.81
CA ILE A 337 17.78 -12.93 -23.28
C ILE A 337 16.39 -12.65 -23.82
N GLU A 338 15.35 -13.33 -23.32
CA GLU A 338 13.95 -13.05 -23.70
C GLU A 338 13.53 -11.63 -23.31
N PHE A 339 13.93 -11.12 -22.18
CA PHE A 339 13.67 -9.73 -21.79
C PHE A 339 14.28 -8.69 -22.76
N LEU A 340 15.45 -8.98 -23.33
CA LEU A 340 16.04 -8.11 -24.36
C LEU A 340 15.11 -7.99 -25.57
N PHE A 341 14.55 -9.12 -26.01
CA PHE A 341 13.65 -9.13 -27.18
C PHE A 341 12.24 -8.64 -26.84
N ALA A 342 11.75 -8.86 -25.64
CA ALA A 342 10.52 -8.25 -25.14
C ALA A 342 10.62 -6.71 -25.15
N ALA A 343 11.72 -6.15 -24.68
CA ALA A 343 11.98 -4.72 -24.74
C ALA A 343 12.08 -4.22 -26.20
N ALA A 344 12.70 -4.99 -27.10
CA ALA A 344 12.74 -4.69 -28.53
C ALA A 344 11.36 -4.76 -29.21
N ALA A 345 10.45 -5.60 -28.69
CA ALA A 345 9.05 -5.69 -29.10
C ALA A 345 8.16 -4.56 -28.54
N GLY A 346 8.70 -3.70 -27.67
CA GLY A 346 7.99 -2.57 -27.07
C GLY A 346 7.30 -2.91 -25.75
N VAL A 347 7.67 -4.02 -25.10
CA VAL A 347 7.18 -4.40 -23.77
C VAL A 347 8.13 -3.86 -22.71
N ASP A 348 7.65 -3.01 -21.82
CA ASP A 348 8.44 -2.54 -20.68
C ASP A 348 8.58 -3.65 -19.62
N VAL A 349 9.80 -3.82 -19.08
CA VAL A 349 10.04 -4.83 -18.03
C VAL A 349 10.51 -4.16 -16.75
N ALA A 350 9.76 -4.35 -15.68
CA ALA A 350 10.12 -3.94 -14.33
C ALA A 350 10.53 -5.16 -13.49
N THR A 351 11.75 -5.12 -12.96
CA THR A 351 12.29 -6.20 -12.12
C THR A 351 12.77 -5.71 -10.78
N SER A 352 12.85 -6.59 -9.79
CA SER A 352 13.40 -6.30 -8.47
C SER A 352 14.92 -6.16 -8.50
N ALA A 353 15.47 -5.33 -7.62
CA ALA A 353 16.91 -5.24 -7.35
C ALA A 353 17.45 -6.44 -6.52
N GLY A 354 16.58 -7.33 -6.08
CA GLY A 354 16.88 -8.44 -5.18
C GLY A 354 16.87 -8.03 -3.70
N ASN A 355 17.16 -9.01 -2.84
CA ASN A 355 17.02 -8.91 -1.39
C ASN A 355 18.37 -8.98 -0.64
N SER A 356 19.51 -8.82 -1.32
CA SER A 356 20.86 -8.98 -0.76
C SER A 356 21.49 -7.68 -0.25
N GLY A 357 20.78 -6.52 -0.38
CA GLY A 357 21.24 -5.24 0.13
C GLY A 357 21.33 -5.19 1.67
N PRO A 358 21.78 -4.05 2.25
CA PRO A 358 22.03 -2.74 1.63
C PRO A 358 23.49 -2.51 1.15
N ASN A 359 24.36 -3.50 1.23
CA ASN A 359 25.77 -3.31 0.86
C ASN A 359 25.93 -3.03 -0.65
N PRO A 360 27.02 -2.35 -1.07
CA PRO A 360 27.34 -2.18 -2.49
C PRO A 360 27.51 -3.50 -3.23
N ALA A 361 27.20 -3.51 -4.53
CA ALA A 361 27.32 -4.64 -5.43
C ALA A 361 26.48 -5.88 -5.04
N THR A 362 25.27 -5.65 -4.52
CA THR A 362 24.32 -6.70 -4.12
C THR A 362 23.12 -6.85 -5.08
N LEU A 363 23.13 -6.13 -6.20
CA LEU A 363 22.16 -6.37 -7.28
C LEU A 363 22.32 -7.78 -7.81
N GLY A 364 21.22 -8.53 -7.85
CA GLY A 364 21.14 -9.85 -8.47
C GLY A 364 20.59 -9.79 -9.90
N ASN A 365 20.79 -10.86 -10.67
CA ASN A 365 20.13 -11.05 -11.95
C ASN A 365 18.61 -11.27 -11.74
N PRO A 366 17.76 -10.80 -12.67
CA PRO A 366 18.07 -10.07 -13.90
C PRO A 366 18.25 -8.56 -13.74
N GLY A 367 18.19 -8.02 -12.50
CA GLY A 367 18.29 -6.59 -12.20
C GLY A 367 19.59 -5.91 -12.64
N THR A 368 20.61 -6.67 -13.07
CA THR A 368 21.87 -6.15 -13.62
C THR A 368 21.81 -5.86 -15.11
N MET A 369 20.72 -6.23 -15.80
CA MET A 369 20.60 -6.08 -17.26
C MET A 369 20.17 -4.66 -17.62
N PRO A 370 20.84 -4.01 -18.61
CA PRO A 370 20.61 -2.59 -18.90
C PRO A 370 19.32 -2.31 -19.72
N TRP A 371 18.62 -3.32 -20.19
CA TRP A 371 17.38 -3.19 -20.97
C TRP A 371 16.11 -3.32 -20.14
N MET A 372 16.22 -3.32 -18.81
CA MET A 372 15.10 -3.42 -17.87
C MET A 372 15.09 -2.27 -16.89
N THR A 373 13.93 -2.01 -16.31
CA THR A 373 13.80 -1.08 -15.18
C THR A 373 13.99 -1.84 -13.87
N THR A 374 15.13 -1.66 -13.23
CA THR A 374 15.44 -2.31 -11.95
C THR A 374 15.04 -1.43 -10.78
N VAL A 375 14.21 -1.97 -9.89
CA VAL A 375 13.60 -1.25 -8.78
C VAL A 375 14.10 -1.77 -7.45
N GLY A 376 14.70 -0.88 -6.66
CA GLY A 376 15.12 -1.12 -5.29
C GLY A 376 14.03 -0.76 -4.28
N ALA A 377 13.99 -1.49 -3.17
CA ALA A 377 13.13 -1.16 -2.05
C ALA A 377 13.77 -0.06 -1.18
N ASN A 378 12.93 0.79 -0.60
CA ASN A 378 13.33 1.71 0.46
C ASN A 378 12.47 1.48 1.71
N THR A 379 12.86 2.10 2.82
CA THR A 379 12.03 2.16 4.02
C THR A 379 10.87 3.14 3.81
N GLN A 380 9.78 2.92 4.53
CA GLN A 380 8.63 3.83 4.56
C GLN A 380 8.50 4.46 5.95
N SER A 381 7.73 5.54 6.03
CA SER A 381 7.54 6.32 7.27
C SER A 381 6.53 5.71 8.25
N ARG A 382 5.94 4.56 7.95
CA ARG A 382 4.93 3.88 8.78
C ARG A 382 5.35 2.47 9.11
N TYR A 383 4.89 2.01 10.27
CA TYR A 383 4.96 0.62 10.70
C TYR A 383 3.74 0.30 11.58
N PHE A 384 3.39 -0.96 11.69
CA PHE A 384 2.38 -1.40 12.63
C PHE A 384 2.99 -1.52 14.02
N GLU A 385 2.50 -0.71 14.96
CA GLU A 385 2.99 -0.68 16.33
C GLU A 385 2.07 -1.46 17.27
N GLY A 386 2.70 -2.18 18.20
CA GLY A 386 2.07 -2.74 19.36
C GLY A 386 2.84 -2.32 20.63
N VAL A 387 2.15 -2.27 21.76
CA VAL A 387 2.77 -1.90 23.04
C VAL A 387 2.56 -3.01 24.05
N VAL A 388 3.64 -3.40 24.70
CA VAL A 388 3.61 -4.28 25.88
C VAL A 388 3.49 -3.41 27.12
N HIS A 389 2.36 -3.51 27.84
CA HIS A 389 2.15 -2.85 29.11
C HIS A 389 2.36 -3.85 30.24
N LEU A 390 3.25 -3.54 31.19
CA LEU A 390 3.53 -4.39 32.34
C LEU A 390 2.77 -3.91 33.58
N GLY A 391 2.44 -4.84 34.49
CA GLY A 391 1.75 -4.56 35.72
C GLY A 391 2.52 -3.63 36.71
N ASN A 392 3.81 -3.42 36.48
CA ASN A 392 4.63 -2.46 37.20
C ASN A 392 4.59 -1.03 36.61
N GLY A 393 3.80 -0.80 35.59
CA GLY A 393 3.64 0.48 34.90
C GLY A 393 4.65 0.75 33.76
N ALA A 394 5.62 -0.14 33.53
CA ALA A 394 6.52 0.00 32.39
C ALA A 394 5.81 -0.35 31.08
N SER A 395 6.20 0.31 29.96
CA SER A 395 5.64 0.08 28.63
C SER A 395 6.76 0.05 27.60
N TYR A 396 6.65 -0.88 26.66
CA TYR A 396 7.63 -1.07 25.58
C TYR A 396 6.93 -1.16 24.23
N SER A 397 7.25 -0.24 23.33
CA SER A 397 6.76 -0.26 21.95
C SER A 397 7.52 -1.28 21.11
N GLY A 398 6.85 -1.87 20.13
CA GLY A 398 7.41 -2.80 19.18
C GLY A 398 6.53 -2.99 17.96
N ALA A 399 6.89 -3.88 17.06
CA ALA A 399 6.11 -4.19 15.88
C ALA A 399 5.02 -5.22 16.16
N SER A 400 3.80 -4.96 15.71
CA SER A 400 2.65 -5.88 15.82
C SER A 400 1.57 -5.57 14.81
N ILE A 401 0.97 -6.63 14.25
CA ILE A 401 -0.25 -6.58 13.43
C ILE A 401 -1.40 -7.35 14.07
N THR A 402 -1.17 -7.94 15.23
CA THR A 402 -2.19 -8.76 15.92
C THR A 402 -3.15 -7.89 16.73
N ALA A 403 -4.30 -8.45 17.08
CA ALA A 403 -5.21 -7.81 18.03
C ALA A 403 -4.56 -7.65 19.41
N GLY A 404 -5.02 -6.68 20.17
CA GLY A 404 -4.65 -6.55 21.57
C GLY A 404 -5.14 -7.74 22.39
N LEU A 405 -4.43 -8.02 23.50
CA LEU A 405 -4.76 -9.04 24.46
C LEU A 405 -5.20 -8.40 25.79
N ALA A 406 -6.20 -8.99 26.44
CA ALA A 406 -6.52 -8.63 27.82
C ALA A 406 -5.36 -8.98 28.76
N GLU A 407 -5.30 -8.34 29.93
CA GLU A 407 -4.26 -8.58 30.92
C GLU A 407 -4.16 -10.08 31.28
N ALA A 408 -2.93 -10.60 31.18
CA ALA A 408 -2.60 -11.98 31.52
C ALA A 408 -1.19 -12.04 32.14
N PRO A 409 -0.89 -13.07 32.99
CA PRO A 409 0.43 -13.22 33.58
C PRO A 409 1.49 -13.39 32.49
N LEU A 410 2.66 -12.76 32.67
CA LEU A 410 3.83 -12.90 31.79
C LEU A 410 4.83 -13.89 32.39
N VAL A 411 5.38 -14.76 31.58
CA VAL A 411 6.46 -15.70 31.96
C VAL A 411 7.61 -15.66 30.95
N ASP A 412 8.81 -15.88 31.45
CA ASP A 412 9.99 -16.07 30.60
C ASP A 412 10.10 -17.54 30.17
N ALA A 413 10.14 -17.77 28.87
CA ALA A 413 10.28 -19.10 28.29
C ALA A 413 11.58 -19.84 28.71
N GLU A 414 12.61 -19.11 29.15
CA GLU A 414 13.85 -19.74 29.66
C GLU A 414 13.56 -20.73 30.79
N PHE A 415 12.56 -20.46 31.64
CA PHE A 415 12.17 -21.31 32.74
C PHE A 415 11.12 -22.36 32.38
N HIS A 416 10.68 -22.39 31.12
CA HIS A 416 9.57 -23.20 30.61
C HIS A 416 9.92 -23.99 29.33
N GLY A 417 11.17 -24.40 29.18
CA GLY A 417 11.61 -25.23 28.06
C GLY A 417 12.56 -24.55 27.08
N GLY A 418 12.88 -23.27 27.31
CA GLY A 418 13.93 -22.54 26.58
C GLY A 418 13.46 -21.24 25.95
N ASP A 419 14.29 -20.22 26.04
CA ASP A 419 14.03 -18.84 25.62
C ASP A 419 13.75 -18.67 24.11
N LEU A 420 14.18 -19.65 23.28
CA LEU A 420 13.92 -19.64 21.85
C LEU A 420 12.51 -20.07 21.46
N CYS A 421 11.70 -20.55 22.38
CA CYS A 421 10.34 -21.05 22.14
C CYS A 421 10.28 -22.01 20.91
N ILE A 422 11.11 -23.03 20.93
CA ILE A 422 11.15 -24.03 19.85
C ILE A 422 9.88 -24.90 19.94
N PRO A 423 9.21 -25.23 18.82
CA PRO A 423 8.03 -26.08 18.83
C PRO A 423 8.27 -27.41 19.59
N GLY A 424 7.33 -27.75 20.47
CA GLY A 424 7.40 -28.96 21.29
C GLY A 424 8.33 -28.92 22.52
N THR A 425 9.02 -27.81 22.79
CA THR A 425 9.89 -27.67 23.97
C THR A 425 9.22 -27.01 25.18
N LEU A 426 8.20 -26.17 24.94
CA LEU A 426 7.54 -25.46 26.02
C LEU A 426 6.69 -26.39 26.89
N ASP A 427 6.78 -26.23 28.19
CA ASP A 427 6.02 -26.98 29.18
C ASP A 427 4.63 -26.35 29.46
N ALA A 428 3.80 -27.06 30.25
CA ALA A 428 2.45 -26.62 30.60
C ALA A 428 2.43 -25.35 31.49
N GLY A 429 3.56 -24.92 31.99
CA GLY A 429 3.69 -23.70 32.79
C GLY A 429 3.39 -22.41 32.03
N VAL A 430 3.35 -22.46 30.69
CA VAL A 430 3.02 -21.31 29.84
C VAL A 430 1.51 -21.17 29.58
N ALA A 431 0.70 -22.19 29.92
CA ALA A 431 -0.72 -22.18 29.63
C ALA A 431 -1.46 -21.02 30.28
N GLY A 432 -2.29 -20.31 29.49
CA GLY A 432 -3.01 -19.10 29.92
C GLY A 432 -2.15 -17.87 30.16
N LYS A 433 -0.89 -17.87 29.72
CA LYS A 433 0.06 -16.77 29.98
C LYS A 433 0.60 -16.16 28.69
N VAL A 434 1.07 -14.92 28.79
CA VAL A 434 1.95 -14.31 27.79
C VAL A 434 3.36 -14.84 27.99
N VAL A 435 4.03 -15.22 26.91
CA VAL A 435 5.34 -15.83 26.96
C VAL A 435 6.39 -14.93 26.33
N LEU A 436 7.45 -14.63 27.06
CA LEU A 436 8.60 -13.89 26.56
C LEU A 436 9.54 -14.86 25.82
N CYS A 437 9.71 -14.67 24.51
CA CYS A 437 10.53 -15.50 23.64
C CYS A 437 11.68 -14.68 23.03
N ARG A 438 12.89 -15.24 22.98
CA ARG A 438 14.02 -14.64 22.28
C ARG A 438 14.01 -15.03 20.80
N ARG A 439 14.27 -14.06 19.92
CA ARG A 439 14.50 -14.28 18.48
C ARG A 439 15.76 -15.10 18.25
N GLY A 440 15.78 -15.91 17.17
CA GLY A 440 16.92 -16.70 16.74
C GLY A 440 16.55 -18.15 16.45
N ALA A 441 17.40 -18.87 15.75
CA ALA A 441 17.35 -20.27 15.37
C ALA A 441 16.17 -20.72 14.48
N ILE A 442 14.93 -20.23 14.70
CA ILE A 442 13.73 -20.61 13.96
C ILE A 442 12.97 -19.38 13.50
N ALA A 443 12.01 -19.56 12.58
CA ALA A 443 11.12 -18.51 12.12
C ALA A 443 10.37 -17.83 13.29
N ARG A 444 10.17 -16.52 13.20
CA ARG A 444 9.49 -15.75 14.26
C ARG A 444 8.06 -16.22 14.50
N ALA A 445 7.31 -16.48 13.41
CA ALA A 445 5.96 -17.02 13.51
C ALA A 445 5.90 -18.39 14.19
N ALA A 446 6.89 -19.26 13.98
CA ALA A 446 6.96 -20.57 14.60
C ALA A 446 7.08 -20.51 16.13
N LYS A 447 7.63 -19.41 16.69
CA LYS A 447 7.68 -19.19 18.16
C LYS A 447 6.29 -18.95 18.74
N SER A 448 5.49 -18.10 18.11
CA SER A 448 4.11 -17.87 18.53
C SER A 448 3.23 -19.11 18.33
N GLN A 449 3.52 -19.91 17.32
CA GLN A 449 2.88 -21.21 17.11
C GLN A 449 3.20 -22.16 18.27
N ALA A 450 4.47 -22.26 18.67
CA ALA A 450 4.88 -23.06 19.81
C ALA A 450 4.20 -22.62 21.13
N VAL A 451 4.07 -21.29 21.35
CA VAL A 451 3.34 -20.73 22.48
C VAL A 451 1.86 -21.11 22.43
N PHE A 452 1.23 -21.00 21.27
CA PHE A 452 -0.17 -21.40 21.06
C PHE A 452 -0.38 -22.89 21.36
N GLU A 453 0.45 -23.77 20.81
CA GLU A 453 0.38 -25.23 21.02
C GLU A 453 0.58 -25.63 22.46
N ALA A 454 1.40 -24.90 23.22
CA ALA A 454 1.57 -25.10 24.66
C ALA A 454 0.47 -24.45 25.52
N GLY A 455 -0.56 -23.84 24.89
CA GLY A 455 -1.70 -23.20 25.57
C GLY A 455 -1.44 -21.78 26.07
N GLY A 456 -0.36 -21.14 25.65
CA GLY A 456 -0.11 -19.72 25.91
C GLY A 456 -1.08 -18.81 25.16
N VAL A 457 -1.36 -17.63 25.70
CA VAL A 457 -2.38 -16.70 25.16
C VAL A 457 -1.79 -15.49 24.44
N GLY A 458 -0.49 -15.25 24.56
CA GLY A 458 0.21 -14.17 23.90
C GLY A 458 1.71 -14.38 23.86
N THR A 459 2.40 -13.66 22.97
CA THR A 459 3.85 -13.76 22.80
C THR A 459 4.47 -12.37 22.82
N VAL A 460 5.47 -12.15 23.66
CA VAL A 460 6.39 -11.03 23.52
C VAL A 460 7.70 -11.59 22.98
N MET A 461 8.06 -11.20 21.77
CA MET A 461 9.30 -11.63 21.15
C MET A 461 10.32 -10.50 21.18
N TYR A 462 11.56 -10.79 21.59
CA TYR A 462 12.61 -9.80 21.61
C TYR A 462 13.82 -10.22 20.78
N ASN A 463 14.51 -9.24 20.19
CA ASN A 463 15.71 -9.45 19.40
C ASN A 463 16.85 -10.02 20.27
N ASN A 464 17.83 -10.65 19.62
CA ASN A 464 19.06 -11.14 20.27
C ASN A 464 20.17 -10.08 20.39
N SER A 465 19.97 -8.91 19.75
CA SER A 465 20.79 -7.69 19.84
C SER A 465 19.95 -6.50 19.40
N ASP A 466 20.31 -5.29 19.80
CA ASP A 466 19.64 -4.08 19.33
C ASP A 466 20.07 -3.79 17.90
N VAL A 467 19.17 -3.97 16.94
CA VAL A 467 19.44 -3.90 15.50
C VAL A 467 18.39 -3.09 14.72
N ASP A 468 17.47 -2.45 15.41
CA ASP A 468 16.40 -1.61 14.84
C ASP A 468 15.64 -2.27 13.66
N ASN A 469 15.44 -3.60 13.74
CA ASN A 469 14.74 -4.40 12.75
C ASN A 469 13.58 -5.17 13.38
N LEU A 470 12.54 -4.46 13.74
CA LEU A 470 11.31 -5.04 14.24
C LEU A 470 10.38 -5.42 13.08
N TYR A 471 9.86 -6.64 13.12
CA TYR A 471 9.04 -7.20 12.05
C TYR A 471 7.62 -7.50 12.53
N THR A 472 6.66 -7.25 11.67
CA THR A 472 5.28 -7.68 11.83
C THR A 472 5.09 -8.98 11.07
N ASP A 473 4.91 -10.09 11.76
CA ASP A 473 4.63 -11.38 11.17
C ASP A 473 3.19 -11.81 11.50
N ASN A 474 2.71 -12.80 10.76
CA ASN A 474 1.47 -13.49 11.06
C ASN A 474 1.70 -14.44 12.23
N HIS A 475 1.22 -14.08 13.41
CA HIS A 475 1.40 -14.85 14.64
C HIS A 475 0.16 -15.64 15.00
N ALA A 476 0.36 -16.85 15.58
CA ALA A 476 -0.71 -17.72 16.06
C ALA A 476 -1.35 -17.21 17.35
N THR A 477 -0.64 -16.38 18.14
CA THR A 477 -1.14 -15.66 19.30
C THR A 477 -1.02 -14.15 19.10
N PRO A 478 -1.77 -13.30 19.82
CA PRO A 478 -1.43 -11.89 19.96
C PRO A 478 0.07 -11.74 20.31
N ALA A 479 0.79 -10.92 19.52
CA ALA A 479 2.24 -10.85 19.64
C ALA A 479 2.77 -9.44 19.42
N VAL A 480 3.83 -9.07 20.14
CA VAL A 480 4.60 -7.85 19.94
C VAL A 480 6.08 -8.22 19.79
N HIS A 481 6.74 -7.72 18.74
CA HIS A 481 8.17 -7.88 18.54
C HIS A 481 8.90 -6.62 18.99
N ILE A 482 9.69 -6.72 20.04
CA ILE A 482 10.46 -5.63 20.67
C ILE A 482 11.96 -5.84 20.47
N ASP A 483 12.76 -4.81 20.70
CA ASP A 483 14.20 -4.94 20.60
C ASP A 483 14.83 -5.63 21.82
N ASN A 484 16.14 -5.87 21.79
CA ASN A 484 16.86 -6.64 22.79
C ASN A 484 16.87 -5.95 24.18
N THR A 485 17.21 -4.66 24.22
CA THR A 485 17.24 -3.90 25.49
C THR A 485 15.89 -3.90 26.22
N PRO A 486 14.74 -3.61 25.58
CA PRO A 486 13.42 -3.81 26.17
C PRO A 486 13.15 -5.25 26.61
N GLY A 487 13.54 -6.24 25.80
CA GLY A 487 13.36 -7.65 26.14
C GLY A 487 14.09 -8.06 27.40
N LEU A 488 15.34 -7.64 27.56
CA LEU A 488 16.13 -7.88 28.77
C LEU A 488 15.60 -7.12 30.00
N ALA A 489 14.99 -5.96 29.80
CA ALA A 489 14.35 -5.21 30.90
C ALA A 489 13.05 -5.86 31.38
N ILE A 490 12.34 -6.59 30.53
CA ILE A 490 11.15 -7.38 30.90
C ILE A 490 11.58 -8.65 31.65
N LYS A 491 12.68 -9.27 31.24
CA LYS A 491 13.24 -10.49 31.81
C LYS A 491 13.73 -10.29 33.24
#